data_99534710483ec9b7978d4f210f171a5c
#
_entry.id   99534710483ec9b7978d4f210f171a5c
#
_cell.length_a   1.000
_cell.length_b   1.000
_cell.length_c   1.000
_cell.angle_alpha   90.00
_cell.angle_beta   90.00
_cell.angle_gamma   90.00
#
_symmetry.space_group_name_H-M   'P 1'
#
loop_
_entity.id
_entity.type
_entity.pdbx_description
1 polymer ?
#
loop_
_entity_poly.entity_id
_entity_poly.type
_entity_poly.pdbx_seq_one_letter_code
_entity_poly.pdbx_strand_id
1 'polypeptide(L)'
;MGAGQSSFVILYHRTPFDESKDKNGKRIWVDQKSPNGIIPTLRNLFRSCEKGTWIAWRRVDDQSNEGTERFEMDNPSPFTLCRIPLEDEQISSFYHITSKECFWPILHTFPTYFNVNNANWKIFEEVNKRFARAACAEAAEGATVWVLSLIHI
;
A
#
# COMPACT_ATOMS: atom_id res chain seq x y z
N MET A 1 1.09 -7.94 -22.68
CA MET A 1 0.50 -7.73 -21.33
C MET A 1 -0.78 -6.98 -21.54
N GLY A 2 -1.93 -7.50 -21.12
CA GLY A 2 -3.19 -6.75 -21.20
C GLY A 2 -3.10 -5.50 -20.35
N ALA A 3 -3.60 -4.38 -20.84
CA ALA A 3 -3.71 -3.15 -20.08
C ALA A 3 -4.55 -3.42 -18.82
N GLY A 4 -4.18 -2.82 -17.69
CA GLY A 4 -4.97 -2.84 -16.49
C GLY A 4 -6.37 -2.30 -16.75
N GLN A 5 -7.31 -2.57 -15.86
CA GLN A 5 -8.72 -2.23 -16.10
C GLN A 5 -9.24 -1.15 -15.14
N SER A 6 -8.44 -0.70 -14.21
CA SER A 6 -8.87 0.26 -13.19
C SER A 6 -8.73 1.69 -13.68
N SER A 7 -9.82 2.44 -13.67
CA SER A 7 -9.84 3.87 -13.98
C SER A 7 -9.26 4.74 -12.88
N PHE A 8 -9.18 4.20 -11.66
CA PHE A 8 -8.63 4.86 -10.49
C PHE A 8 -7.78 3.91 -9.65
N VAL A 9 -6.54 4.28 -9.36
CA VAL A 9 -5.60 3.48 -8.57
C VAL A 9 -5.07 4.30 -7.40
N ILE A 10 -5.21 3.75 -6.20
CA ILE A 10 -4.61 4.30 -4.98
C ILE A 10 -3.38 3.48 -4.61
N LEU A 11 -2.23 4.14 -4.46
CA LEU A 11 -1.03 3.55 -3.85
C LEU A 11 -0.92 4.04 -2.42
N TYR A 12 -1.13 3.15 -1.48
CA TYR A 12 -0.97 3.45 -0.06
C TYR A 12 -0.39 2.23 0.68
N HIS A 13 0.59 2.45 1.52
CA HIS A 13 1.34 1.37 2.15
C HIS A 13 0.48 0.45 3.04
N ARG A 14 -0.61 0.95 3.60
CA ARG A 14 -1.53 0.17 4.45
C ARG A 14 -2.71 -0.39 3.64
N THR A 15 -3.17 -1.56 4.03
CA THR A 15 -4.42 -2.12 3.54
C THR A 15 -5.61 -1.35 4.08
N PRO A 16 -6.74 -1.30 3.35
CA PRO A 16 -7.96 -0.64 3.82
C PRO A 16 -8.72 -1.42 4.90
N PHE A 17 -8.37 -2.69 5.10
CA PHE A 17 -8.96 -3.62 6.07
C PHE A 17 -7.86 -4.41 6.77
N ASP A 18 -8.17 -4.91 7.97
CA ASP A 18 -7.34 -5.88 8.65
C ASP A 18 -7.68 -7.30 8.18
N GLU A 19 -6.65 -8.12 8.00
CA GLU A 19 -6.82 -9.53 7.73
C GLU A 19 -7.09 -10.29 9.03
N SER A 20 -8.09 -11.17 9.02
CA SER A 20 -8.44 -12.03 10.13
C SER A 20 -8.80 -13.43 9.63
N LYS A 21 -9.03 -14.37 10.55
CA LYS A 21 -9.53 -15.70 10.22
C LYS A 21 -10.88 -15.92 10.93
N ASP A 22 -11.81 -16.51 10.22
CA ASP A 22 -13.07 -16.95 10.79
C ASP A 22 -12.90 -18.21 11.68
N LYS A 23 -14.00 -18.71 12.24
CA LYS A 23 -14.02 -19.91 13.10
C LYS A 23 -13.53 -21.19 12.39
N ASN A 24 -13.54 -21.18 11.05
CA ASN A 24 -13.13 -22.31 10.21
C ASN A 24 -11.69 -22.10 9.67
N GLY A 25 -10.98 -21.06 10.10
CA GLY A 25 -9.64 -20.73 9.63
C GLY A 25 -9.61 -20.05 8.25
N LYS A 26 -10.76 -19.73 7.66
CA LYS A 26 -10.84 -19.02 6.38
C LYS A 26 -10.49 -17.55 6.55
N ARG A 27 -9.69 -16.99 5.63
CA ARG A 27 -9.34 -15.57 5.59
C ARG A 27 -10.59 -14.72 5.41
N ILE A 28 -10.73 -13.70 6.27
CA ILE A 28 -11.77 -12.68 6.19
C ILE A 28 -11.14 -11.29 6.35
N TRP A 29 -11.81 -10.28 5.79
CA TRP A 29 -11.44 -8.89 5.91
C TRP A 29 -12.37 -8.20 6.90
N VAL A 30 -11.80 -7.53 7.89
CA VAL A 30 -12.54 -6.82 8.93
C VAL A 30 -12.16 -5.35 8.94
N ASP A 31 -13.09 -4.49 9.35
CA ASP A 31 -12.80 -3.07 9.54
C ASP A 31 -11.75 -2.89 10.64
N GLN A 32 -10.83 -1.99 10.39
CA GLN A 32 -9.79 -1.66 11.36
C GLN A 32 -10.41 -1.08 12.63
N LYS A 33 -9.98 -1.54 13.80
CA LYS A 33 -10.46 -1.05 15.10
C LYS A 33 -10.18 0.43 15.33
N SER A 34 -9.07 0.92 14.81
CA SER A 34 -8.67 2.32 14.86
C SER A 34 -8.09 2.72 13.51
N PRO A 35 -8.95 2.97 12.52
CA PRO A 35 -8.46 3.37 11.21
C PRO A 35 -7.82 4.75 11.30
N ASN A 36 -6.69 4.93 10.61
CA ASN A 36 -6.20 6.28 10.30
C ASN A 36 -7.32 7.05 9.62
N GLY A 37 -7.53 8.32 10.00
CA GLY A 37 -8.60 9.14 9.46
C GLY A 37 -8.66 9.21 7.94
N ILE A 38 -7.52 9.00 7.26
CA ILE A 38 -7.43 8.98 5.80
C ILE A 38 -8.04 7.70 5.18
N ILE A 39 -7.93 6.53 5.81
CA ILE A 39 -8.38 5.26 5.22
C ILE A 39 -9.87 5.25 4.90
N PRO A 40 -10.79 5.63 5.80
CA PRO A 40 -12.21 5.72 5.48
C PRO A 40 -12.51 6.70 4.34
N THR A 41 -11.82 7.84 4.31
CA THR A 41 -11.97 8.83 3.24
C THR A 41 -11.55 8.25 1.89
N LEU A 42 -10.39 7.61 1.82
CA LEU A 42 -9.89 6.99 0.60
C LEU A 42 -10.79 5.85 0.10
N ARG A 43 -11.30 5.00 1.01
CA ARG A 43 -12.26 3.95 0.65
C ARG A 43 -13.52 4.53 0.00
N ASN A 44 -14.01 5.66 0.50
CA ASN A 44 -15.19 6.30 -0.04
C ASN A 44 -15.00 6.82 -1.48
N LEU A 45 -13.78 7.09 -1.92
CA LEU A 45 -13.50 7.52 -3.30
C LEU A 45 -13.89 6.44 -4.32
N PHE A 46 -13.81 5.16 -3.97
CA PHE A 46 -14.23 4.09 -4.88
C PHE A 46 -15.71 4.09 -5.20
N ARG A 47 -16.55 4.78 -4.42
CA ARG A 47 -17.97 4.96 -4.76
C ARG A 47 -18.19 5.79 -6.02
N SER A 48 -17.21 6.61 -6.39
CA SER A 48 -17.25 7.49 -7.57
C SER A 48 -16.51 6.90 -8.76
N CYS A 49 -15.98 5.67 -8.63
CA CYS A 49 -15.21 5.01 -9.68
C CYS A 49 -15.99 3.82 -10.23
N GLU A 50 -15.95 3.63 -11.54
CA GLU A 50 -16.51 2.44 -12.16
C GLU A 50 -15.71 1.19 -11.80
N LYS A 51 -14.39 1.30 -11.79
CA LYS A 51 -13.47 0.26 -11.34
C LYS A 51 -12.23 0.89 -10.73
N GLY A 52 -11.87 0.44 -9.53
CA GLY A 52 -10.73 0.95 -8.79
C GLY A 52 -9.83 -0.14 -8.24
N THR A 53 -8.57 0.20 -8.01
CA THR A 53 -7.61 -0.68 -7.32
C THR A 53 -6.92 0.06 -6.17
N TRP A 54 -6.84 -0.60 -5.01
CA TRP A 54 -6.01 -0.19 -3.89
C TRP A 54 -4.76 -1.06 -3.85
N ILE A 55 -3.58 -0.43 -3.94
CA ILE A 55 -2.30 -1.13 -3.87
C ILE A 55 -1.66 -0.87 -2.52
N ALA A 56 -1.35 -1.95 -1.80
CA ALA A 56 -0.67 -1.92 -0.52
C ALA A 56 0.44 -2.98 -0.49
N TRP A 57 1.28 -2.98 0.54
CA TRP A 57 2.17 -4.13 0.77
C TRP A 57 1.53 -5.16 1.70
N ARG A 58 2.08 -6.35 1.68
CA ARG A 58 1.95 -7.36 2.72
C ARG A 58 3.33 -7.85 3.14
N ARG A 59 3.42 -8.31 4.37
CA ARG A 59 4.62 -8.97 4.87
C ARG A 59 4.68 -10.39 4.30
N VAL A 60 5.84 -10.79 3.81
CA VAL A 60 6.10 -12.19 3.44
C VAL A 60 6.40 -12.95 4.73
N ASP A 61 5.77 -14.07 4.92
CA ASP A 61 6.09 -15.06 5.94
C ASP A 61 6.60 -16.35 5.27
N ASP A 62 7.22 -17.24 6.03
CA ASP A 62 7.83 -18.48 5.53
C ASP A 62 6.84 -19.44 4.83
N GLN A 63 5.53 -19.18 4.94
CA GLN A 63 4.46 -20.00 4.35
C GLN A 63 3.72 -19.26 3.23
N SER A 64 4.05 -18.01 2.96
CA SER A 64 3.34 -17.20 2.00
C SER A 64 3.93 -17.31 0.59
N ASN A 65 3.05 -17.30 -0.40
CA ASN A 65 3.45 -17.15 -1.79
C ASN A 65 4.16 -15.82 -2.00
N GLU A 66 5.31 -15.81 -2.66
CA GLU A 66 6.07 -14.59 -3.00
C GLU A 66 5.36 -13.71 -4.05
N GLY A 67 4.24 -14.15 -4.58
CA GLY A 67 3.48 -13.42 -5.59
C GLY A 67 2.64 -12.28 -5.03
N THR A 68 2.26 -11.38 -5.93
CA THR A 68 1.26 -10.35 -5.67
C THR A 68 -0.11 -11.00 -5.48
N GLU A 69 -0.79 -10.64 -4.41
CA GLU A 69 -2.15 -11.11 -4.12
C GLU A 69 -3.18 -10.09 -4.60
N ARG A 70 -4.33 -10.59 -5.09
CA ARG A 70 -5.48 -9.79 -5.48
C ARG A 70 -6.75 -10.30 -4.85
N PHE A 71 -7.56 -9.38 -4.33
CA PHE A 71 -8.84 -9.69 -3.69
C PHE A 71 -9.89 -8.72 -4.20
N GLU A 72 -11.03 -9.25 -4.62
CA GLU A 72 -12.19 -8.42 -4.90
C GLU A 72 -12.87 -8.05 -3.58
N MET A 73 -13.01 -6.76 -3.36
CA MET A 73 -13.61 -6.15 -2.19
C MET A 73 -14.94 -5.52 -2.56
N ASP A 74 -15.88 -5.45 -1.63
CA ASP A 74 -17.23 -4.97 -1.86
C ASP A 74 -17.72 -3.99 -0.77
N ASN A 75 -16.82 -3.26 -0.15
CA ASN A 75 -17.16 -2.30 0.89
C ASN A 75 -16.23 -1.08 0.87
N PRO A 76 -16.72 0.12 0.65
CA PRO A 76 -18.12 0.60 0.50
C PRO A 76 -18.69 0.44 -0.90
N SER A 77 -17.91 -0.03 -1.85
CA SER A 77 -18.24 -0.31 -3.24
C SER A 77 -17.20 -1.28 -3.81
N PRO A 78 -17.44 -1.95 -4.93
CA PRO A 78 -16.50 -2.88 -5.54
C PRO A 78 -15.17 -2.21 -5.89
N PHE A 79 -14.07 -2.82 -5.46
CA PHE A 79 -12.70 -2.47 -5.86
C PHE A 79 -11.75 -3.66 -5.69
N THR A 80 -10.63 -3.66 -6.38
CA THR A 80 -9.59 -4.67 -6.22
C THR A 80 -8.58 -4.23 -5.15
N LEU A 81 -8.33 -5.07 -4.16
CA LEU A 81 -7.18 -4.92 -3.26
C LEU A 81 -6.00 -5.72 -3.81
N CYS A 82 -4.95 -5.02 -4.21
CA CYS A 82 -3.71 -5.59 -4.69
C CYS A 82 -2.62 -5.47 -3.61
N ARG A 83 -2.02 -6.59 -3.18
CA ARG A 83 -0.98 -6.58 -2.16
C ARG A 83 0.34 -7.10 -2.73
N ILE A 84 1.36 -6.23 -2.72
CA ILE A 84 2.72 -6.61 -3.12
C ILE A 84 3.49 -7.22 -1.93
N PRO A 85 4.23 -8.31 -2.13
CA PRO A 85 5.00 -8.92 -1.05
C PRO A 85 6.25 -8.09 -0.74
N LEU A 86 6.52 -7.85 0.54
CA LEU A 86 7.76 -7.25 1.03
C LEU A 86 8.28 -8.05 2.22
N GLU A 87 9.58 -8.26 2.25
CA GLU A 87 10.29 -8.85 3.39
C GLU A 87 10.42 -7.87 4.54
N ASP A 88 10.63 -8.36 5.75
CA ASP A 88 10.76 -7.54 6.95
C ASP A 88 11.92 -6.55 6.84
N GLU A 89 13.04 -6.94 6.25
CA GLU A 89 14.16 -6.05 5.99
C GLU A 89 13.77 -4.91 5.04
N GLN A 90 13.03 -5.22 3.98
CA GLN A 90 12.56 -4.21 3.02
C GLN A 90 11.58 -3.23 3.68
N ILE A 91 10.65 -3.73 4.49
CA ILE A 91 9.69 -2.89 5.23
C ILE A 91 10.43 -2.01 6.24
N SER A 92 11.36 -2.58 7.00
CA SER A 92 12.14 -1.84 7.99
C SER A 92 12.98 -0.74 7.33
N SER A 93 13.75 -1.08 6.31
CA SER A 93 14.60 -0.13 5.60
C SER A 93 13.80 0.96 4.88
N PHE A 94 12.73 0.57 4.16
CA PHE A 94 11.92 1.50 3.40
C PHE A 94 11.09 2.42 4.29
N TYR A 95 10.33 1.84 5.24
CA TYR A 95 9.32 2.58 5.99
C TYR A 95 9.89 3.16 7.30
N HIS A 96 10.51 2.31 8.15
CA HIS A 96 10.94 2.77 9.46
C HIS A 96 12.19 3.64 9.39
N ILE A 97 13.16 3.30 8.55
CA ILE A 97 14.42 4.02 8.47
C ILE A 97 14.33 5.16 7.46
N THR A 98 14.23 4.82 6.16
CA THR A 98 14.34 5.86 5.12
C THR A 98 13.19 6.85 5.16
N SER A 99 11.93 6.38 5.30
CA SER A 99 10.79 7.29 5.33
C SER A 99 10.68 8.05 6.66
N LYS A 100 10.81 7.38 7.82
CA LYS A 100 10.55 8.01 9.11
C LYS A 100 11.76 8.71 9.74
N GLU A 101 12.97 8.18 9.56
CA GLU A 101 14.16 8.79 10.16
C GLU A 101 14.85 9.80 9.23
N CYS A 102 14.74 9.61 7.89
CA CYS A 102 15.33 10.53 6.95
C CYS A 102 14.33 11.57 6.43
N PHE A 103 13.29 11.15 5.71
CA PHE A 103 12.40 12.11 5.04
C PHE A 103 11.44 12.82 5.98
N TRP A 104 10.82 12.10 6.89
CA TRP A 104 9.79 12.69 7.77
C TRP A 104 10.31 13.88 8.57
N PRO A 105 11.48 13.84 9.25
CA PRO A 105 11.99 14.96 10.01
C PRO A 105 12.24 16.20 9.14
N ILE A 106 12.82 16.03 7.96
CA ILE A 106 13.11 17.16 7.05
C ILE A 106 11.81 17.81 6.58
N LEU A 107 10.85 17.01 6.11
CA LEU A 107 9.58 17.51 5.58
C LEU A 107 8.69 18.18 6.64
N HIS A 108 8.88 17.84 7.90
CA HIS A 108 8.16 18.45 9.02
C HIS A 108 8.98 19.51 9.77
N THR A 109 10.08 19.96 9.19
CA THR A 109 10.93 21.03 9.78
C THR A 109 11.58 20.65 11.13
N PHE A 110 11.87 19.37 11.33
CA PHE A 110 12.61 18.85 12.50
C PHE A 110 14.02 18.34 12.13
N PRO A 111 14.90 19.16 11.57
CA PRO A 111 16.20 18.70 11.04
C PRO A 111 17.10 18.05 12.11
N THR A 112 16.90 18.36 13.37
CA THR A 112 17.66 17.77 14.48
C THR A 112 17.38 16.28 14.69
N TYR A 113 16.26 15.76 14.16
CA TYR A 113 15.91 14.32 14.19
C TYR A 113 16.29 13.59 12.91
N PHE A 114 16.86 14.29 11.93
CA PHE A 114 17.30 13.67 10.69
C PHE A 114 18.42 12.67 10.93
N ASN A 115 18.21 11.43 10.49
CA ASN A 115 19.19 10.35 10.59
C ASN A 115 19.24 9.57 9.27
N VAL A 116 20.40 9.58 8.64
CA VAL A 116 20.64 8.89 7.36
C VAL A 116 21.56 7.67 7.51
N ASN A 117 22.10 7.43 8.71
CA ASN A 117 23.17 6.46 8.91
C ASN A 117 22.82 5.03 8.47
N ASN A 118 21.55 4.65 8.64
CA ASN A 118 21.05 3.31 8.31
C ASN A 118 20.17 3.30 7.05
N ALA A 119 20.04 4.40 6.35
CA ALA A 119 19.21 4.48 5.15
C ALA A 119 19.84 3.65 4.01
N ASN A 120 19.00 2.78 3.41
CA ASN A 120 19.40 2.01 2.24
C ASN A 120 18.62 2.47 1.01
N TRP A 121 19.26 3.34 0.23
CA TRP A 121 18.65 3.93 -0.95
C TRP A 121 18.27 2.90 -2.02
N LYS A 122 19.04 1.82 -2.16
CA LYS A 122 18.73 0.74 -3.13
C LYS A 122 17.42 0.03 -2.78
N ILE A 123 17.22 -0.30 -1.48
CA ILE A 123 15.97 -0.90 -1.02
C ILE A 123 14.82 0.09 -1.21
N PHE A 124 15.01 1.36 -0.87
CA PHE A 124 13.99 2.39 -1.06
C PHE A 124 13.55 2.49 -2.52
N GLU A 125 14.49 2.55 -3.45
CA GLU A 125 14.23 2.59 -4.89
C GLU A 125 13.53 1.32 -5.38
N GLU A 126 13.98 0.13 -4.94
CA GLU A 126 13.38 -1.14 -5.35
C GLU A 126 11.93 -1.28 -4.89
N VAL A 127 11.63 -0.91 -3.65
CA VAL A 127 10.25 -0.93 -3.14
C VAL A 127 9.35 0.02 -3.94
N ASN A 128 9.82 1.24 -4.23
CA ASN A 128 9.07 2.17 -5.08
C ASN A 128 8.86 1.61 -6.49
N LYS A 129 9.86 0.95 -7.09
CA LYS A 129 9.72 0.28 -8.39
C LYS A 129 8.68 -0.84 -8.36
N ARG A 130 8.58 -1.62 -7.26
CA ARG A 130 7.55 -2.64 -7.12
C ARG A 130 6.15 -2.02 -7.08
N PHE A 131 5.96 -0.94 -6.34
CA PHE A 131 4.70 -0.19 -6.34
C PHE A 131 4.36 0.35 -7.73
N ALA A 132 5.33 0.97 -8.42
CA ALA A 132 5.11 1.51 -9.77
C ALA A 132 4.73 0.41 -10.78
N ARG A 133 5.41 -0.74 -10.74
CA ARG A 133 5.06 -1.89 -11.61
C ARG A 133 3.63 -2.40 -11.33
N ALA A 134 3.25 -2.49 -10.06
CA ALA A 134 1.90 -2.87 -9.69
C ALA A 134 0.86 -1.84 -10.20
N ALA A 135 1.13 -0.56 -10.05
CA ALA A 135 0.27 0.51 -10.56
C ALA A 135 0.09 0.42 -12.08
N CYS A 136 1.19 0.26 -12.84
CA CYS A 136 1.12 0.10 -14.29
C CYS A 136 0.37 -1.16 -14.72
N ALA A 137 0.42 -2.24 -13.91
CA ALA A 137 -0.31 -3.47 -14.22
C ALA A 137 -1.82 -3.35 -13.97
N GLU A 138 -2.23 -2.53 -13.01
CA GLU A 138 -3.65 -2.36 -12.63
C GLU A 138 -4.34 -1.21 -13.37
N ALA A 139 -3.60 -0.14 -13.70
CA ALA A 139 -4.17 1.06 -14.32
C ALA A 139 -4.56 0.83 -15.78
N ALA A 140 -5.77 1.28 -16.14
CA ALA A 140 -6.19 1.42 -17.52
C ALA A 140 -5.49 2.59 -18.21
N GLU A 141 -5.56 2.67 -19.53
CA GLU A 141 -5.13 3.87 -20.25
C GLU A 141 -5.95 5.09 -19.80
N GLY A 142 -5.28 6.18 -19.49
CA GLY A 142 -5.92 7.39 -18.97
C GLY A 142 -6.37 7.32 -17.51
N ALA A 143 -6.04 6.25 -16.78
CA ALA A 143 -6.39 6.12 -15.36
C ALA A 143 -5.74 7.20 -14.49
N THR A 144 -6.46 7.61 -13.46
CA THR A 144 -5.87 8.42 -12.38
C THR A 144 -5.14 7.53 -11.39
N VAL A 145 -3.87 7.81 -11.17
CA VAL A 145 -3.06 7.11 -10.16
C VAL A 145 -2.74 8.09 -9.02
N TRP A 146 -3.28 7.81 -7.84
CA TRP A 146 -3.02 8.62 -6.65
C TRP A 146 -1.98 7.96 -5.76
N VAL A 147 -0.78 8.50 -5.77
CA VAL A 147 0.31 8.04 -4.93
C VAL A 147 0.27 8.80 -3.60
N LEU A 148 -0.08 8.09 -2.53
CA LEU A 148 -0.06 8.64 -1.19
C LEU A 148 1.32 8.46 -0.58
N SER A 149 1.88 9.59 -0.13
CA SER A 149 3.17 9.59 0.54
C SER A 149 3.10 8.78 1.84
N LEU A 150 4.14 8.00 2.12
CA LEU A 150 4.32 7.32 3.40
C LEU A 150 4.51 8.29 4.58
N ILE A 151 4.69 9.55 4.28
CA ILE A 151 5.01 10.61 5.22
C ILE A 151 3.75 11.36 5.67
N HIS A 152 2.68 11.29 4.89
CA HIS A 152 1.39 11.88 5.26
C HIS A 152 0.56 10.84 6.00
N ILE A 153 0.71 10.86 7.27
CA ILE A 153 -0.14 10.11 8.22
C ILE A 153 -1.14 11.06 8.84
#